data_69cef034a1043a76e42c23fcc5dd02c7
#
_entry.id   69cef034a1043a76e42c23fcc5dd02c7
#
_cell.length_a   1.000
_cell.length_b   1.000
_cell.length_c   1.000
_cell.angle_alpha   90.00
_cell.angle_beta   90.00
_cell.angle_gamma   90.00
#
_symmetry.space_group_name_H-M   'P 1'
#
loop_
_entity.id
_entity.type
_entity.pdbx_description
1 polymer ?
#
loop_
_entity_poly.entity_id
_entity_poly.type
_entity_poly.pdbx_seq_one_letter_code
_entity_poly.pdbx_strand_id
1 'polypeptide(L)'
;MRAYSLISPLLLLSLAGCAQHYRGTIMDVQGRPVAYARVEGQGMHHAFPLGEGTFVRNTVADAAGHFDLVSADWPSEIIATSPDSKHTGKIWLPVSNPPYVIVIR
;
A
#
# COMPACT_ATOMS: atom_id res chain seq x y z
N MET A 1 -0.01 7.02 39.43
CA MET A 1 -1.21 6.42 38.85
C MET A 1 -1.41 6.77 37.37
N ARG A 2 -1.20 8.01 37.03
CA ARG A 2 -1.40 8.44 35.64
C ARG A 2 -0.35 7.90 34.67
N ALA A 3 0.80 7.49 35.15
CA ALA A 3 1.85 6.93 34.31
C ALA A 3 1.46 5.58 33.70
N TYR A 4 0.59 4.84 34.34
CA TYR A 4 0.17 3.52 33.83
C TYR A 4 -0.66 3.62 32.55
N SER A 5 -1.51 4.64 32.46
CA SER A 5 -2.34 4.81 31.26
C SER A 5 -1.55 5.27 30.05
N LEU A 6 -0.35 5.82 30.23
CA LEU A 6 0.52 6.20 29.13
C LEU A 6 1.34 5.02 28.60
N ILE A 7 1.70 4.08 29.46
CA ILE A 7 2.50 2.93 29.08
C ILE A 7 1.69 1.94 28.24
N SER A 8 0.44 1.70 28.59
CA SER A 8 -0.43 0.75 27.87
C SER A 8 -0.63 1.10 26.40
N PRO A 9 -0.94 2.36 26.03
CA PRO A 9 -1.05 2.72 24.62
C PRO A 9 0.24 2.54 23.84
N LEU A 10 1.38 2.81 24.45
CA LEU A 10 2.66 2.62 23.80
C LEU A 10 2.94 1.15 23.49
N LEU A 11 2.60 0.24 24.39
CA LEU A 11 2.74 -1.19 24.17
C LEU A 11 1.84 -1.66 23.04
N LEU A 12 0.61 -1.18 22.98
CA LEU A 12 -0.31 -1.53 21.89
C LEU A 12 0.20 -1.04 20.54
N LEU A 13 0.76 0.16 20.48
CA LEU A 13 1.35 0.68 19.25
C LEU A 13 2.54 -0.15 18.80
N SER A 14 3.36 -0.62 19.73
CA SER A 14 4.48 -1.50 19.40
C SER A 14 4.03 -2.83 18.84
N LEU A 15 2.97 -3.42 19.39
CA LEU A 15 2.41 -4.67 18.88
C LEU A 15 1.77 -4.51 17.51
N ALA A 16 1.21 -3.34 17.21
CA ALA A 16 0.61 -3.05 15.93
C ALA A 16 1.62 -2.61 14.87
N GLY A 17 2.91 -2.51 15.23
CA GLY A 17 3.95 -1.96 14.37
C GLY A 17 4.46 -2.88 13.27
N CYS A 18 3.89 -4.09 13.09
CA CYS A 18 4.31 -5.00 12.04
C CYS A 18 3.77 -4.62 10.65
N ALA A 19 2.65 -3.91 10.60
CA ALA A 19 2.06 -3.47 9.34
C ALA A 19 2.74 -2.20 8.85
N GLN A 20 3.06 -2.17 7.56
CA GLN A 20 3.68 -1.03 6.93
C GLN A 20 2.70 -0.32 6.01
N HIS A 21 2.91 0.98 5.85
CA HIS A 21 2.09 1.82 4.98
C HIS A 21 2.87 2.13 3.71
N TYR A 22 2.23 1.91 2.58
CA TYR A 22 2.77 2.26 1.27
C TYR A 22 1.86 3.33 0.69
N ARG A 23 2.32 4.58 0.73
CA ARG A 23 1.51 5.77 0.39
C ARG A 23 1.98 6.41 -0.89
N GLY A 24 1.04 6.88 -1.66
CA GLY A 24 1.37 7.54 -2.91
C GLY A 24 0.17 8.17 -3.57
N THR A 25 0.34 8.50 -4.84
CA THR A 25 -0.67 9.18 -5.65
C THR A 25 -0.81 8.47 -6.98
N ILE A 26 -2.04 8.36 -7.45
CA ILE A 26 -2.36 7.83 -8.77
C ILE A 26 -2.60 9.01 -9.71
N MET A 27 -1.89 9.03 -10.83
CA MET A 27 -2.01 10.09 -11.84
C MET A 27 -2.24 9.51 -13.21
N ASP A 28 -2.84 10.29 -14.11
CA ASP A 28 -2.92 9.95 -15.53
C ASP A 28 -1.66 10.46 -16.25
N VAL A 29 -1.60 10.21 -17.56
CA VAL A 29 -0.43 10.60 -18.37
C VAL A 29 -0.27 12.12 -18.48
N GLN A 30 -1.29 12.89 -18.14
CA GLN A 30 -1.28 14.34 -18.16
C GLN A 30 -0.94 14.94 -16.80
N GLY A 31 -0.63 14.09 -15.82
CA GLY A 31 -0.28 14.52 -14.48
C GLY A 31 -1.46 14.89 -13.59
N ARG A 32 -2.69 14.53 -13.99
CA ARG A 32 -3.89 14.80 -13.19
C ARG A 32 -4.16 13.64 -12.24
N PRO A 33 -4.57 13.91 -11.00
CA PRO A 33 -4.92 12.84 -10.07
C PRO A 33 -6.10 12.02 -10.56
N VAL A 34 -6.06 10.72 -10.31
CA VAL A 34 -7.15 9.81 -10.66
C VAL A 34 -7.86 9.43 -9.38
N ALA A 35 -9.08 9.97 -9.20
CA ALA A 35 -9.89 9.69 -8.02
C ALA A 35 -10.36 8.24 -8.03
N TYR A 36 -10.39 7.64 -6.85
CA TYR A 36 -11.00 6.33 -6.60
C TYR A 36 -10.42 5.17 -7.42
N ALA A 37 -9.18 5.29 -7.86
CA ALA A 37 -8.49 4.19 -8.52
C ALA A 37 -8.32 3.02 -7.55
N ARG A 38 -8.46 1.81 -8.06
CA ARG A 38 -8.17 0.61 -7.28
C ARG A 38 -6.67 0.39 -7.23
N VAL A 39 -6.16 0.06 -6.05
CA VAL A 39 -4.73 -0.15 -5.82
C VAL A 39 -4.54 -1.56 -5.25
N GLU A 40 -3.67 -2.32 -5.88
CA GLU A 40 -3.39 -3.68 -5.49
C GLU A 40 -1.90 -3.90 -5.34
N GLY A 41 -1.48 -4.26 -4.13
CA GLY A 41 -0.11 -4.67 -3.87
C GLY A 41 -0.02 -6.18 -3.87
N GLN A 42 0.99 -6.74 -4.51
CA GLN A 42 1.18 -8.17 -4.54
C GLN A 42 2.65 -8.53 -4.46
N GLY A 43 2.93 -9.71 -3.94
CA GLY A 43 4.28 -10.17 -3.76
C GLY A 43 4.34 -11.60 -3.26
N MET A 44 5.56 -12.02 -2.91
CA MET A 44 5.83 -13.33 -2.37
C MET A 44 5.76 -13.30 -0.85
N HIS A 45 5.15 -14.29 -0.27
CA HIS A 45 5.04 -14.48 1.15
C HIS A 45 5.83 -15.73 1.54
N HIS A 46 6.76 -15.55 2.48
CA HIS A 46 7.57 -16.65 2.99
C HIS A 46 7.07 -17.04 4.38
N ALA A 47 6.43 -18.18 4.48
CA ALA A 47 5.86 -18.70 5.73
C ALA A 47 6.55 -19.99 6.10
N PHE A 48 7.78 -19.89 6.59
CA PHE A 48 8.49 -21.06 7.07
C PHE A 48 7.79 -21.66 8.30
N PRO A 49 7.59 -22.99 8.37
CA PRO A 49 8.10 -24.01 7.44
C PRO A 49 7.15 -24.34 6.28
N LEU A 50 6.10 -23.54 6.07
CA LEU A 50 5.04 -23.84 5.11
C LEU A 50 5.42 -23.55 3.66
N GLY A 51 6.60 -22.96 3.43
CA GLY A 51 7.06 -22.66 2.09
C GLY A 51 6.65 -21.28 1.63
N GLU A 52 6.66 -21.08 0.32
CA GLU A 52 6.38 -19.81 -0.31
C GLU A 52 4.95 -19.75 -0.82
N GLY A 53 4.40 -18.56 -0.82
CA GLY A 53 3.09 -18.29 -1.39
C GLY A 53 3.05 -16.87 -1.91
N THR A 54 1.94 -16.50 -2.52
CA THR A 54 1.70 -15.13 -2.94
C THR A 54 0.68 -14.48 -2.02
N PHE A 55 0.75 -13.16 -1.91
CA PHE A 55 -0.26 -12.41 -1.18
C PHE A 55 -0.72 -11.23 -2.03
N VAL A 56 -1.93 -10.76 -1.72
CA VAL A 56 -2.53 -9.60 -2.38
C VAL A 56 -3.14 -8.71 -1.29
N ARG A 57 -2.90 -7.42 -1.40
CA ARG A 57 -3.52 -6.40 -0.54
C ARG A 57 -4.14 -5.33 -1.41
N ASN A 58 -5.32 -4.87 -1.03
CA ASN A 58 -6.09 -3.93 -1.83
C ASN A 58 -6.44 -2.69 -1.05
N THR A 59 -6.53 -1.57 -1.74
CA THR A 59 -7.11 -0.34 -1.23
C THR A 59 -7.68 0.45 -2.40
N VAL A 60 -8.29 1.60 -2.10
CA VAL A 60 -8.86 2.50 -3.09
C VAL A 60 -8.31 3.89 -2.81
N ALA A 61 -7.90 4.59 -3.86
CA ALA A 61 -7.46 5.97 -3.74
C ALA A 61 -8.63 6.87 -3.38
N ASP A 62 -8.34 7.98 -2.72
CA ASP A 62 -9.36 8.98 -2.37
C ASP A 62 -9.68 9.88 -3.57
N ALA A 63 -10.50 10.92 -3.32
CA ALA A 63 -10.91 11.85 -4.38
C ALA A 63 -9.75 12.65 -4.96
N ALA A 64 -8.64 12.78 -4.24
CA ALA A 64 -7.45 13.47 -4.70
C ALA A 64 -6.41 12.53 -5.33
N GLY A 65 -6.74 11.25 -5.47
CA GLY A 65 -5.83 10.25 -6.04
C GLY A 65 -4.80 9.71 -5.07
N HIS A 66 -4.89 10.04 -3.79
CA HIS A 66 -3.96 9.53 -2.78
C HIS A 66 -4.39 8.15 -2.31
N PHE A 67 -3.43 7.25 -2.14
CA PHE A 67 -3.69 5.93 -1.59
C PHE A 67 -2.79 5.63 -0.40
N ASP A 68 -3.26 4.73 0.45
CA ASP A 68 -2.51 4.19 1.58
C ASP A 68 -2.75 2.68 1.61
N LEU A 69 -1.77 1.93 1.13
CA LEU A 69 -1.83 0.47 1.13
C LEU A 69 -1.13 -0.03 2.38
N VAL A 70 -1.83 -0.83 3.18
CA VAL A 70 -1.30 -1.37 4.43
C VAL A 70 -1.01 -2.86 4.26
N SER A 71 0.21 -3.27 4.57
CA SER A 71 0.62 -4.67 4.44
C SER A 71 1.70 -5.01 5.44
N ALA A 72 1.57 -6.16 6.09
CA ALA A 72 2.63 -6.72 6.93
C ALA A 72 3.74 -7.34 6.08
N ASP A 73 3.40 -7.82 4.90
CA ASP A 73 4.35 -8.40 3.96
C ASP A 73 4.83 -7.34 2.98
N TRP A 74 6.04 -7.49 2.49
CA TRP A 74 6.65 -6.54 1.56
C TRP A 74 6.13 -6.81 0.14
N PRO A 75 5.33 -5.93 -0.45
CA PRO A 75 4.90 -6.13 -1.83
C PRO A 75 6.06 -5.94 -2.79
N SER A 76 6.09 -6.72 -3.85
CA SER A 76 7.08 -6.55 -4.91
C SER A 76 6.61 -5.57 -5.97
N GLU A 77 5.30 -5.44 -6.15
CA GLU A 77 4.73 -4.47 -7.08
C GLU A 77 3.40 -3.94 -6.56
N ILE A 78 3.07 -2.73 -6.98
CA ILE A 78 1.77 -2.11 -6.73
C ILE A 78 1.17 -1.74 -8.08
N ILE A 79 -0.05 -2.20 -8.32
CA ILE A 79 -0.79 -1.99 -9.56
C ILE A 79 -1.98 -1.09 -9.26
N ALA A 80 -2.16 -0.06 -10.07
CA ALA A 80 -3.33 0.81 -9.98
C ALA A 80 -4.19 0.63 -11.23
N THR A 81 -5.51 0.63 -11.03
CA THR A 81 -6.48 0.49 -12.10
C THR A 81 -7.52 1.59 -11.96
N SER A 82 -7.85 2.27 -13.06
CA SER A 82 -8.86 3.31 -13.05
C SER A 82 -10.24 2.73 -12.67
N PRO A 83 -11.17 3.56 -12.15
CA PRO A 83 -12.49 3.07 -11.76
C PRO A 83 -13.25 2.39 -12.90
N ASP A 84 -13.04 2.81 -14.14
CA ASP A 84 -13.68 2.21 -15.32
C ASP A 84 -12.95 0.95 -15.81
N SER A 85 -11.86 0.56 -15.17
CA SER A 85 -11.02 -0.60 -15.49
C SER A 85 -10.33 -0.55 -16.85
N LYS A 86 -10.28 0.61 -17.48
CA LYS A 86 -9.71 0.77 -18.84
C LYS A 86 -8.25 1.16 -18.82
N HIS A 87 -7.75 1.69 -17.73
CA HIS A 87 -6.38 2.18 -17.62
C HIS A 87 -5.69 1.56 -16.41
N THR A 88 -4.45 1.17 -16.60
CA THR A 88 -3.65 0.56 -15.53
C THR A 88 -2.24 1.13 -15.51
N GLY A 89 -1.58 0.97 -14.39
CA GLY A 89 -0.17 1.28 -14.24
C GLY A 89 0.39 0.50 -13.07
N LYS A 90 1.70 0.36 -13.01
CA LYS A 90 2.35 -0.33 -11.89
C LYS A 90 3.71 0.24 -11.59
N ILE A 91 4.15 0.02 -10.36
CA ILE A 91 5.52 0.32 -9.92
C ILE A 91 6.12 -0.93 -9.28
N TRP A 92 7.43 -1.03 -9.38
CA TRP A 92 8.24 -2.06 -8.73
C TRP A 92 8.85 -1.45 -7.47
N LEU A 93 8.55 -2.01 -6.31
CA LEU A 93 9.03 -1.44 -5.06
C LEU A 93 10.54 -1.50 -4.88
N PRO A 94 11.25 -2.51 -5.38
CA PRO A 94 12.71 -2.51 -5.26
C PRO A 94 13.41 -1.33 -5.91
N VAL A 95 12.77 -0.68 -6.92
CA VAL A 95 13.36 0.44 -7.65
C VAL A 95 12.61 1.76 -7.45
N SER A 96 11.55 1.75 -6.65
CA SER A 96 10.74 2.94 -6.39
C SER A 96 10.95 3.43 -4.96
N ASN A 97 10.88 4.75 -4.75
CA ASN A 97 11.03 5.37 -3.44
C ASN A 97 9.74 6.08 -3.03
N PRO A 98 9.39 6.05 -1.72
CA PRO A 98 8.24 6.82 -1.25
C PRO A 98 8.51 8.33 -1.31
N PRO A 99 7.49 9.17 -1.49
CA PRO A 99 6.11 8.76 -1.79
C PRO A 99 5.98 8.23 -3.22
N TYR A 100 5.19 7.18 -3.37
CA TYR A 100 5.06 6.52 -4.66
C TYR A 100 4.14 7.29 -5.59
N VAL A 101 4.45 7.29 -6.89
CA VAL A 101 3.59 7.85 -7.93
C VAL A 101 3.37 6.78 -8.97
N ILE A 102 2.11 6.46 -9.23
CA ILE A 102 1.74 5.47 -10.22
C ILE A 102 0.99 6.19 -11.34
N VAL A 103 1.54 6.10 -12.54
CA VAL A 103 0.93 6.69 -13.73
C VAL A 103 0.15 5.62 -14.46
N ILE A 104 -1.15 5.83 -14.61
CA ILE A 104 -2.00 4.90 -15.35
C ILE A 104 -2.21 5.39 -16.78
N ARG A 105 -2.27 4.43 -17.69
CA ARG A 105 -2.35 4.70 -19.13
C ARG A 105 -3.51 3.97 -19.78
#